data_7d057a0d6a3ed150e3b43c8491940b23
#
_entry.id   7d057a0d6a3ed150e3b43c8491940b23
#
_cell.length_a   1.000
_cell.length_b   1.000
_cell.length_c   1.000
_cell.angle_alpha   90.00
_cell.angle_beta   90.00
_cell.angle_gamma   90.00
#
_symmetry.space_group_name_H-M   'P 1'
#
loop_
_entity.id
_entity.type
_entity.pdbx_description
1 polymer ?
#
loop_
_entity_poly.entity_id
_entity_poly.type
_entity_poly.pdbx_seq_one_letter_code
_entity_poly.pdbx_strand_id
1 'polypeptide(L)'
;MHETHLIKAGASSTNMDLSEQYLVDCAYSEAGAFGCEGASLQVYTNWLAQNGGLTPLETSYPYLDTTPKLNCDTASTVDKYDSGYKISAVEYTYSCSEDTLKTVNKILLWYLEKEE
;
A
#
# COMPACT_ATOMS: atom_id res chain seq x y z
N MET A 1 2.35 6.22 -1.69
CA MET A 1 1.98 6.38 -0.26
C MET A 1 2.72 5.43 0.66
N HIS A 2 2.67 4.13 0.45
CA HIS A 2 3.45 3.15 1.24
C HIS A 2 4.96 3.41 1.17
N GLU A 3 5.48 3.66 -0.02
CA GLU A 3 6.90 4.01 -0.23
C GLU A 3 7.30 5.26 0.55
N THR A 4 6.46 6.29 0.52
CA THR A 4 6.69 7.53 1.27
C THR A 4 6.78 7.27 2.78
N HIS A 5 5.93 6.42 3.32
CA HIS A 5 5.97 6.03 4.72
C HIS A 5 7.26 5.29 5.08
N LEU A 6 7.71 4.38 4.23
CA LEU A 6 8.94 3.64 4.45
C LEU A 6 10.17 4.55 4.42
N ILE A 7 10.22 5.49 3.48
CA ILE A 7 11.29 6.49 3.40
C ILE A 7 11.30 7.37 4.65
N LYS A 8 10.16 7.88 5.07
CA LYS A 8 10.02 8.69 6.29
C LYS A 8 10.43 7.94 7.56
N ALA A 9 10.13 6.67 7.62
CA ALA A 9 10.49 5.83 8.75
C ALA A 9 11.99 5.49 8.81
N GLY A 10 12.75 5.86 7.79
CA GLY A 10 14.18 5.57 7.70
C GLY A 10 14.51 4.17 7.19
N ALA A 11 13.51 3.46 6.65
CA ALA A 11 13.70 2.14 6.08
C ALA A 11 14.55 2.16 4.81
N SER A 12 14.53 3.27 4.09
CA SER A 12 15.38 3.52 2.91
C SER A 12 15.75 5.00 2.86
N SER A 13 16.94 5.30 2.39
CA SER A 13 17.43 6.67 2.23
C SER A 13 17.05 7.30 0.89
N THR A 14 16.70 6.50 -0.12
CA THR A 14 16.41 6.94 -1.48
C THR A 14 15.52 5.92 -2.19
N ASN A 15 14.99 6.27 -3.34
CA ASN A 15 14.33 5.43 -4.35
C ASN A 15 13.78 4.07 -3.88
N MET A 16 12.73 4.14 -3.07
CA MET A 16 11.93 2.96 -2.73
C MET A 16 10.91 2.73 -3.86
N ASP A 17 10.97 1.58 -4.50
CA ASP A 17 10.06 1.20 -5.58
C ASP A 17 9.42 -0.16 -5.26
N LEU A 18 8.16 -0.12 -4.85
CA LEU A 18 7.37 -1.29 -4.51
C LEU A 18 6.53 -1.76 -5.70
N SER A 19 6.21 -3.04 -5.74
CA SER A 19 5.49 -3.66 -6.84
C SER A 19 4.00 -3.35 -6.83
N GLU A 20 3.51 -2.60 -7.80
CA GLU A 20 2.09 -2.43 -8.05
C GLU A 20 1.46 -3.71 -8.60
N GLN A 21 2.23 -4.49 -9.37
CA GLN A 21 1.76 -5.76 -9.94
C GLN A 21 1.34 -6.76 -8.87
N TYR A 22 2.00 -6.75 -7.73
CA TYR A 22 1.62 -7.59 -6.60
C TYR A 22 0.18 -7.32 -6.13
N LEU A 23 -0.23 -6.05 -6.09
CA LEU A 23 -1.59 -5.68 -5.73
C LEU A 23 -2.59 -6.09 -6.80
N VAL A 24 -2.24 -5.91 -8.07
CA VAL A 24 -3.09 -6.31 -9.21
C VAL A 24 -3.36 -7.81 -9.18
N ASP A 25 -2.33 -8.61 -8.92
CA ASP A 25 -2.41 -10.07 -8.99
C ASP A 25 -3.02 -10.70 -7.73
N CYS A 26 -2.72 -10.16 -6.55
CA CYS A 26 -3.08 -10.78 -5.27
C CYS A 26 -4.24 -10.14 -4.54
N ALA A 27 -4.46 -8.83 -4.68
CA ALA A 27 -5.54 -8.14 -3.98
C ALA A 27 -6.91 -8.32 -4.66
N TYR A 28 -7.02 -9.22 -5.62
CA TYR A 28 -8.29 -9.54 -6.25
C TYR A 28 -9.23 -10.15 -5.23
N SER A 29 -10.36 -9.51 -5.00
CA SER A 29 -11.32 -9.99 -4.02
C SER A 29 -12.74 -9.61 -4.40
N GLU A 30 -13.68 -10.38 -3.87
CA GLU A 30 -15.12 -10.08 -3.97
C GLU A 30 -15.48 -8.72 -3.33
N ALA A 31 -14.56 -8.15 -2.57
CA ALA A 31 -14.75 -6.86 -1.90
C ALA A 31 -14.47 -5.64 -2.80
N GLY A 32 -14.22 -5.81 -4.09
CA GLY A 32 -14.14 -4.72 -5.05
C GLY A 32 -12.76 -4.41 -5.61
N ALA A 33 -11.81 -5.35 -5.53
CA ALA A 33 -10.56 -5.29 -6.27
C ALA A 33 -10.63 -6.26 -7.45
N PHE A 34 -10.49 -5.76 -8.68
CA PHE A 34 -10.74 -6.52 -9.91
C PHE A 34 -9.52 -6.55 -10.83
N GLY A 35 -8.31 -6.53 -10.28
CA GLY A 35 -7.09 -6.55 -11.08
C GLY A 35 -7.01 -5.35 -12.01
N CYS A 36 -6.83 -5.61 -13.31
CA CYS A 36 -6.73 -4.56 -14.33
C CYS A 36 -8.02 -3.76 -14.57
N GLU A 37 -9.14 -4.21 -14.05
CA GLU A 37 -10.42 -3.48 -14.11
C GLU A 37 -10.56 -2.46 -12.98
N GLY A 38 -9.59 -2.38 -12.11
CA GLY A 38 -9.49 -1.35 -11.11
C GLY A 38 -9.95 -1.74 -9.70
N ALA A 39 -9.77 -0.81 -8.80
CA ALA A 39 -10.23 -0.87 -7.42
C ALA A 39 -10.09 0.50 -6.76
N SER A 40 -10.70 0.68 -5.59
CA SER A 40 -10.43 1.86 -4.77
C SER A 40 -9.14 1.67 -3.96
N LEU A 41 -8.49 2.78 -3.61
CA LEU A 41 -7.31 2.75 -2.74
C LEU A 41 -7.63 2.11 -1.38
N GLN A 42 -8.82 2.34 -0.85
CA GLN A 42 -9.27 1.76 0.40
C GLN A 42 -9.27 0.23 0.36
N VAL A 43 -9.78 -0.36 -0.72
CA VAL A 43 -9.82 -1.81 -0.88
C VAL A 43 -8.41 -2.40 -0.87
N TYR A 44 -7.50 -1.82 -1.63
CA TYR A 44 -6.11 -2.27 -1.69
C TYR A 44 -5.39 -2.14 -0.35
N THR A 45 -5.52 -1.02 0.32
CA THR A 45 -4.82 -0.79 1.58
C THR A 45 -5.39 -1.61 2.73
N ASN A 46 -6.70 -1.83 2.77
CA ASN A 46 -7.30 -2.74 3.74
C ASN A 46 -6.86 -4.18 3.50
N TRP A 47 -6.85 -4.62 2.24
CA TRP A 47 -6.35 -5.94 1.89
C TRP A 47 -4.89 -6.11 2.31
N LEU A 48 -4.05 -5.13 2.01
CA LEU A 48 -2.62 -5.16 2.36
C LEU A 48 -2.43 -5.27 3.87
N ALA A 49 -3.14 -4.46 4.65
CA ALA A 49 -3.08 -4.51 6.12
C ALA A 49 -3.48 -5.87 6.69
N GLN A 50 -4.51 -6.50 6.09
CA GLN A 50 -4.99 -7.82 6.50
C GLN A 50 -4.06 -8.97 6.06
N ASN A 51 -3.21 -8.73 5.06
CA ASN A 51 -2.32 -9.72 4.48
C ASN A 51 -0.83 -9.46 4.80
N GLY A 52 -0.56 -8.98 5.98
CA GLY A 52 0.78 -8.82 6.53
C GLY A 52 1.39 -7.43 6.38
N GLY A 53 0.80 -6.55 5.60
CA GLY A 53 1.24 -5.15 5.48
C GLY A 53 2.55 -4.93 4.73
N LEU A 54 3.06 -5.94 4.03
CA LEU A 54 4.31 -5.90 3.29
C LEU A 54 4.08 -6.08 1.79
N THR A 55 4.93 -5.43 0.99
CA THR A 55 4.87 -5.50 -0.48
C THR A 55 6.25 -5.85 -1.03
N PRO A 56 6.36 -6.67 -2.10
CA PRO A 56 7.64 -6.91 -2.76
C PRO A 56 8.20 -5.64 -3.40
N LEU A 57 9.52 -5.58 -3.57
CA LEU A 57 10.14 -4.57 -4.41
C LEU A 57 9.77 -4.81 -5.87
N GLU A 58 9.74 -3.73 -6.66
CA GLU A 58 9.51 -3.80 -8.11
C GLU A 58 10.52 -4.71 -8.80
N THR A 59 11.77 -4.71 -8.35
CA THR A 59 12.83 -5.60 -8.88
C THR A 59 12.57 -7.08 -8.61
N SER A 60 11.81 -7.39 -7.55
CA SER A 60 11.47 -8.77 -7.19
C SER A 60 10.19 -9.27 -7.86
N TYR A 61 9.28 -8.37 -8.17
CA TYR A 61 8.02 -8.67 -8.84
C TYR A 61 7.65 -7.54 -9.80
N PRO A 62 8.25 -7.51 -11.01
CA PRO A 62 8.11 -6.40 -11.95
C PRO A 62 6.71 -6.25 -12.53
N TYR A 63 6.38 -5.03 -12.92
CA TYR A 63 5.16 -4.72 -13.65
C TYR A 63 5.11 -5.46 -14.99
N LEU A 64 3.96 -6.05 -15.29
CA LEU A 64 3.72 -6.77 -16.54
C LEU A 64 2.74 -5.98 -17.41
N ASP A 65 3.17 -5.61 -18.61
CA ASP A 65 2.37 -4.86 -19.58
C ASP A 65 1.44 -5.77 -20.41
N THR A 66 0.99 -6.84 -19.81
CA THR A 66 0.02 -7.75 -20.45
C THR A 66 -1.14 -7.97 -19.49
N THR A 67 -2.33 -8.26 -20.04
CA THR A 67 -3.48 -8.61 -19.22
C THR A 67 -3.07 -9.71 -18.25
N PRO A 68 -2.85 -9.43 -16.99
CA PRO A 68 -2.35 -10.43 -16.09
C PRO A 68 -3.41 -11.50 -15.91
N LYS A 69 -3.02 -12.70 -16.10
CA LYS A 69 -3.70 -13.78 -15.38
C LYS A 69 -3.28 -13.59 -13.94
N LEU A 70 -4.25 -13.37 -13.07
CA LEU A 70 -4.04 -13.28 -11.65
C LEU A 70 -3.10 -14.40 -11.19
N ASN A 71 -1.85 -14.06 -10.98
CA ASN A 71 -0.81 -15.04 -10.67
C ASN A 71 -0.34 -14.86 -9.22
N CYS A 72 -1.30 -14.82 -8.32
CA CYS A 72 -1.01 -14.65 -6.90
C CYS A 72 -0.17 -15.80 -6.34
N ASP A 73 -0.30 -16.99 -6.87
CA ASP A 73 0.51 -18.13 -6.44
C ASP A 73 2.00 -17.85 -6.67
N THR A 74 2.37 -17.31 -7.81
CA THR A 74 3.74 -16.87 -8.10
C THR A 74 4.12 -15.67 -7.23
N ALA A 75 3.26 -14.67 -7.13
CA ALA A 75 3.51 -13.48 -6.34
C ALA A 75 3.69 -13.80 -4.85
N SER A 76 2.99 -14.79 -4.32
CA SER A 76 3.11 -15.19 -2.91
C SER A 76 4.43 -15.87 -2.58
N THR A 77 5.15 -16.40 -3.58
CA THR A 77 6.47 -17.00 -3.40
C THR A 77 7.61 -16.00 -3.38
N VAL A 78 7.35 -14.76 -3.81
CA VAL A 78 8.35 -13.69 -3.87
C VAL A 78 8.53 -13.08 -2.49
N ASP A 79 9.78 -12.83 -2.10
CA ASP A 79 10.10 -12.18 -0.84
C ASP A 79 9.54 -10.75 -0.82
N LYS A 80 8.83 -10.42 0.25
CA LYS A 80 8.35 -9.07 0.49
C LYS A 80 9.41 -8.25 1.18
N TYR A 81 9.43 -6.95 0.87
CA TYR A 81 10.36 -6.03 1.52
C TYR A 81 9.97 -5.82 2.97
N ASP A 82 10.77 -6.34 3.87
CA ASP A 82 10.57 -6.22 5.33
C ASP A 82 11.71 -5.43 5.96
N SER A 83 11.44 -4.17 6.25
CA SER A 83 12.35 -3.26 6.95
C SER A 83 12.08 -3.16 8.45
N GLY A 84 11.14 -3.94 8.96
CA GLY A 84 10.58 -3.79 10.30
C GLY A 84 9.36 -2.88 10.37
N TYR A 85 8.98 -2.25 9.27
CA TYR A 85 7.80 -1.39 9.15
C TYR A 85 6.79 -2.01 8.20
N LYS A 86 5.52 -2.00 8.57
CA LYS A 86 4.43 -2.56 7.76
C LYS A 86 3.19 -1.67 7.85
N ILE A 87 2.30 -1.77 6.85
CA ILE A 87 0.99 -1.16 6.93
C ILE A 87 0.09 -2.02 7.82
N SER A 88 -0.41 -1.43 8.90
CA SER A 88 -1.33 -2.08 9.83
C SER A 88 -2.75 -1.52 9.75
N ALA A 89 -2.87 -0.25 9.37
CA ALA A 89 -4.17 0.41 9.19
C ALA A 89 -4.01 1.63 8.30
N VAL A 90 -5.09 2.03 7.66
CA VAL A 90 -5.17 3.26 6.86
C VAL A 90 -6.46 3.98 7.21
N GLU A 91 -6.36 5.27 7.47
CA GLU A 91 -7.52 6.13 7.69
C GLU A 91 -7.87 6.91 6.42
N TYR A 92 -9.16 7.03 6.16
CA TYR A 92 -9.70 7.73 5.00
C TYR A 92 -10.63 8.85 5.41
N THR A 93 -10.57 9.94 4.66
CA THR A 93 -11.50 11.05 4.81
C THR A 93 -12.37 11.14 3.57
N TYR A 94 -13.69 11.04 3.75
CA TYR A 94 -14.65 10.94 2.65
C TYR A 94 -15.43 12.22 2.36
N SER A 95 -15.34 13.20 3.24
CA SER A 95 -16.09 14.44 3.11
C SER A 95 -15.27 15.63 3.56
N CYS A 96 -15.67 16.81 3.10
CA CYS A 96 -15.05 18.09 3.50
C CYS A 96 -15.80 18.75 4.66
N SER A 97 -16.39 17.97 5.56
CA SER A 97 -17.03 18.49 6.76
C SER A 97 -16.00 19.06 7.75
N GLU A 98 -16.46 19.89 8.67
CA GLU A 98 -15.58 20.42 9.72
C GLU A 98 -14.91 19.34 10.55
N ASP A 99 -15.64 18.26 10.87
CA ASP A 99 -15.09 17.13 11.61
C ASP A 99 -14.02 16.39 10.81
N THR A 100 -14.20 16.25 9.51
CA THR A 100 -13.19 15.69 8.61
C THR A 100 -11.93 16.53 8.59
N LEU A 101 -12.05 17.86 8.51
CA LEU A 101 -10.91 18.78 8.55
C LEU A 101 -10.14 18.66 9.87
N LYS A 102 -10.84 18.55 10.99
CA LYS A 102 -10.21 18.32 12.29
C LYS A 102 -9.43 17.01 12.33
N THR A 103 -9.97 15.96 11.75
CA THR A 103 -9.31 14.65 11.63
C THR A 103 -8.04 14.74 10.77
N VAL A 104 -8.11 15.39 9.61
CA VAL A 104 -6.96 15.62 8.73
C VAL A 104 -5.88 16.40 9.46
N ASN A 105 -6.25 17.47 10.17
CA ASN A 105 -5.29 18.28 10.92
C ASN A 105 -4.60 17.47 12.03
N LYS A 106 -5.31 16.59 12.73
CA LYS A 106 -4.71 15.71 13.73
C LYS A 106 -3.70 14.75 13.11
N ILE A 107 -4.02 14.17 11.95
CA ILE A 107 -3.12 13.29 11.21
C ILE A 107 -1.86 14.05 10.79
N LEU A 108 -2.02 15.25 10.22
CA LEU A 108 -0.89 16.10 9.82
C LEU A 108 0.00 16.47 11.01
N LEU A 109 -0.58 16.87 12.13
CA LEU A 109 0.17 17.17 13.36
C LEU A 109 0.91 15.94 13.87
N TRP A 110 0.28 14.78 13.86
CA TRP A 110 0.94 13.53 14.24
C TRP A 110 2.16 13.24 13.36
N TYR A 111 2.05 13.44 12.04
CA TYR A 111 3.18 13.28 11.12
C TYR A 111 4.30 14.28 11.42
N LEU A 112 3.98 15.53 11.66
CA LEU A 112 4.97 16.57 11.98
C LEU A 112 5.71 16.26 13.29
N GLU A 113 5.01 15.78 14.30
CA GLU A 113 5.62 15.37 15.57
C GLU A 113 6.55 14.17 15.43
N LYS A 114 6.26 13.26 14.49
CA LYS A 114 7.10 12.08 14.23
C LYS A 114 8.37 12.40 13.44
N GLU A 115 8.45 13.55 12.80
CA GLU A 115 9.66 14.00 12.09
C GLU A 115 10.74 14.55 13.03
N GLU A 116 10.39 14.89 14.23
CA GLU A 116 11.35 15.29 15.26
C GLU A 116 11.98 14.03 15.90
#